data_6bc3fdadf3fd6e520d2c4ea44df2120a
#
_entry.id   6bc3fdadf3fd6e520d2c4ea44df2120a
#
_cell.length_a   1.000
_cell.length_b   1.000
_cell.length_c   1.000
_cell.angle_alpha   90.00
_cell.angle_beta   90.00
_cell.angle_gamma   90.00
#
_symmetry.space_group_name_H-M   'P 1'
#
loop_
_entity.id
_entity.type
_entity.pdbx_description
1 polymer ?
#
loop_
_entity_poly.entity_id
_entity_poly.type
_entity_poly.pdbx_seq_one_letter_code
_entity_poly.pdbx_strand_id
1 'polypeptide(L)'
;MATTASRDTTTGTLNEKEIEKFLVENFADKVKSQVNIGKKRNDGLHVVDMLIGGETYTPKGKKRPISNHNGGQLISLKYQEVAGTAEEKVPFEVMKLQDAIDDYGYESAVIVLCGDNGWTWKEEYLSERFKKRMKLLGPKVNIMSQEEFLLEYSKK
;
A
#
# COMPACT_ATOMS: atom_id res chain seq x y z
N MET A 1 -10.11 17.69 18.27
CA MET A 1 -10.24 17.05 17.64
C MET A 1 -10.98 16.51 17.36
N ALA A 2 -11.37 16.63 17.48
CA ALA A 2 -11.99 15.93 17.38
C ALA A 2 -12.43 15.43 16.45
N THR A 3 -12.51 15.81 15.83
CA THR A 3 -12.99 15.06 15.13
C THR A 3 -12.53 13.88 14.86
N THR A 4 -11.39 13.67 14.93
CA THR A 4 -10.99 12.35 14.82
C THR A 4 -11.51 11.52 15.89
N ALA A 5 -11.61 12.05 17.06
CA ALA A 5 -12.12 11.31 18.18
C ALA A 5 -13.51 10.80 17.92
N SER A 6 -14.26 11.54 17.18
CA SER A 6 -15.61 11.12 16.93
C SER A 6 -15.73 10.17 15.75
N ARG A 7 -14.63 9.93 15.09
CA ARG A 7 -14.65 9.02 13.96
C ARG A 7 -14.84 7.60 14.42
N ASP A 8 -15.74 6.92 13.77
CA ASP A 8 -15.93 5.52 14.00
C ASP A 8 -14.95 4.75 13.13
N THR A 9 -13.95 4.18 13.76
CA THR A 9 -12.88 3.54 13.00
C THR A 9 -13.32 2.27 12.31
N THR A 10 -14.50 1.73 12.68
CA THR A 10 -14.97 0.53 11.98
C THR A 10 -15.65 0.86 10.69
N THR A 11 -16.09 2.10 10.48
CA THR A 11 -16.81 2.48 9.27
C THR A 11 -16.19 3.66 8.57
N GLY A 12 -15.37 4.43 9.26
CA GLY A 12 -14.80 5.64 8.66
C GLY A 12 -13.53 5.36 7.91
N THR A 13 -13.18 6.30 7.04
CA THR A 13 -11.92 6.24 6.33
C THR A 13 -10.80 6.69 7.25
N LEU A 14 -9.78 5.86 7.36
CA LEU A 14 -8.61 6.20 8.16
C LEU A 14 -7.61 6.94 7.30
N ASN A 15 -6.96 7.95 7.87
CA ASN A 15 -5.90 8.64 7.15
C ASN A 15 -4.60 7.86 7.30
N GLU A 16 -3.57 8.31 6.60
CA GLU A 16 -2.31 7.59 6.56
C GLU A 16 -1.69 7.45 7.93
N LYS A 17 -1.77 8.49 8.75
CA LYS A 17 -1.17 8.42 10.09
C LYS A 17 -1.91 7.46 10.99
N GLU A 18 -3.22 7.38 10.84
CA GLU A 18 -4.00 6.44 11.63
C GLU A 18 -3.66 5.01 11.25
N ILE A 19 -3.47 4.76 9.96
CA ILE A 19 -3.08 3.43 9.51
C ILE A 19 -1.66 3.10 9.97
N GLU A 20 -0.77 4.08 9.92
CA GLU A 20 0.58 3.86 10.41
C GLU A 20 0.56 3.48 11.89
N LYS A 21 -0.24 4.19 12.68
CA LYS A 21 -0.35 3.89 14.11
C LYS A 21 -0.87 2.48 14.32
N PHE A 22 -1.89 2.09 13.55
CA PHE A 22 -2.42 0.75 13.63
C PHE A 22 -1.33 -0.29 13.35
N LEU A 23 -0.54 -0.06 12.32
CA LEU A 23 0.51 -1.00 11.98
C LEU A 23 1.61 -1.04 13.03
N VAL A 24 1.97 0.10 13.58
CA VAL A 24 2.98 0.13 14.64
C VAL A 24 2.49 -0.64 15.86
N GLU A 25 1.21 -0.55 16.17
CA GLU A 25 0.65 -1.30 17.29
C GLU A 25 0.76 -2.80 17.08
N ASN A 26 0.78 -3.23 15.83
CA ASN A 26 0.81 -4.66 15.51
C ASN A 26 2.19 -5.16 15.12
N PHE A 27 3.04 -4.32 14.57
CA PHE A 27 4.34 -4.75 14.07
C PHE A 27 5.51 -3.98 14.65
N ALA A 28 5.23 -3.03 15.54
CA ALA A 28 6.26 -2.30 16.30
C ALA A 28 7.27 -1.61 15.40
N ASP A 29 8.55 -1.78 15.65
CA ASP A 29 9.59 -1.06 14.95
C ASP A 29 9.86 -1.58 13.54
N LYS A 30 9.11 -2.58 13.10
CA LYS A 30 9.25 -3.07 11.73
C LYS A 30 8.58 -2.18 10.71
N VAL A 31 7.79 -1.21 11.16
CA VAL A 31 7.03 -0.33 10.26
C VAL A 31 7.81 0.93 9.96
N LYS A 32 7.99 1.21 8.68
CA LYS A 32 8.61 2.44 8.22
C LYS A 32 7.63 3.14 7.28
N SER A 33 7.56 4.46 7.34
CA SER A 33 6.64 5.20 6.48
C SER A 33 7.42 6.09 5.53
N GLN A 34 6.81 6.36 4.37
CA GLN A 34 7.38 7.24 3.35
C GLN A 34 8.78 6.81 2.97
N VAL A 35 8.88 5.60 2.46
CA VAL A 35 10.16 4.95 2.18
C VAL A 35 10.49 5.02 0.70
N ASN A 36 11.73 5.36 0.40
CA ASN A 36 12.24 5.29 -0.97
C ASN A 36 12.63 3.85 -1.24
N ILE A 37 11.88 3.18 -2.11
CA ILE A 37 12.07 1.76 -2.35
C ILE A 37 12.77 1.46 -3.66
N GLY A 38 13.28 2.48 -4.35
CA GLY A 38 14.03 2.27 -5.57
C GLY A 38 13.61 3.25 -6.63
N LYS A 39 13.88 2.90 -7.88
CA LYS A 39 13.51 3.74 -9.01
C LYS A 39 12.36 3.14 -9.79
N LYS A 40 11.52 4.01 -10.29
CA LYS A 40 10.48 3.62 -11.24
C LYS A 40 11.08 3.53 -12.64
N ARG A 41 10.26 3.09 -13.59
CA ARG A 41 10.70 2.93 -14.97
C ARG A 41 11.22 4.22 -15.60
N ASN A 42 10.71 5.37 -15.14
CA ASN A 42 11.15 6.66 -15.67
C ASN A 42 12.30 7.23 -14.86
N ASP A 43 12.96 6.41 -14.06
CA ASP A 43 14.09 6.82 -13.22
C ASP A 43 13.71 7.75 -12.07
N GLY A 44 12.42 8.00 -11.88
CA GLY A 44 11.98 8.75 -10.71
C GLY A 44 12.04 7.90 -9.46
N LEU A 45 12.13 8.54 -8.31
CA LEU A 45 12.11 7.82 -7.05
C LEU A 45 10.75 7.19 -6.83
N HIS A 46 10.74 5.97 -6.34
CA HIS A 46 9.52 5.28 -5.97
C HIS A 46 9.39 5.33 -4.46
N VAL A 47 8.45 6.11 -3.99
CA VAL A 47 8.20 6.26 -2.56
C VAL A 47 6.90 5.54 -2.24
N VAL A 48 6.96 4.60 -1.31
CA VAL A 48 5.78 3.85 -0.88
C VAL A 48 5.31 4.40 0.45
N ASP A 49 4.03 4.27 0.71
CA ASP A 49 3.46 4.81 1.94
C ASP A 49 4.06 4.15 3.17
N MET A 50 4.15 2.84 3.17
CA MET A 50 4.72 2.12 4.31
C MET A 50 5.41 0.85 3.86
N LEU A 51 6.37 0.41 4.68
CA LEU A 51 7.09 -0.84 4.48
C LEU A 51 7.10 -1.56 5.81
N ILE A 52 6.73 -2.83 5.80
CA ILE A 52 6.75 -3.64 7.00
C ILE A 52 7.86 -4.67 6.87
N GLY A 53 8.83 -4.61 7.78
CA GLY A 53 9.94 -5.55 7.78
C GLY A 53 10.98 -5.21 6.74
N GLY A 54 11.77 -6.21 6.36
CA GLY A 54 12.81 -5.99 5.38
C GLY A 54 14.14 -5.70 6.03
N GLU A 55 15.21 -5.91 5.28
CA GLU A 55 16.54 -5.72 5.81
C GLU A 55 17.13 -4.37 5.47
N THR A 56 16.73 -3.81 4.34
CA THR A 56 17.30 -2.57 3.87
C THR A 56 16.17 -1.56 3.70
N TYR A 57 16.47 -0.36 4.14
CA TYR A 57 15.47 0.68 4.14
C TYR A 57 16.16 2.03 3.94
N THR A 58 15.58 2.85 3.09
CA THR A 58 16.11 4.17 2.82
C THR A 58 14.99 5.18 2.98
N PRO A 59 15.13 6.14 3.89
CA PRO A 59 14.10 7.16 4.04
C PRO A 59 13.91 7.96 2.76
N LYS A 60 12.71 8.52 2.63
CA LYS A 60 12.38 9.35 1.50
C LYS A 60 13.42 10.44 1.30
N GLY A 61 13.84 10.64 0.07
CA GLY A 61 14.79 11.70 -0.24
C GLY A 61 16.23 11.35 0.01
N LYS A 62 16.51 10.16 0.51
CA LYS A 62 17.86 9.71 0.73
C LYS A 62 18.28 8.75 -0.36
N LYS A 63 19.34 7.99 -0.12
CA LYS A 63 19.79 7.02 -1.08
C LYS A 63 18.73 5.97 -1.34
N ARG A 64 18.74 5.45 -2.54
CA ARG A 64 17.87 4.33 -2.86
C ARG A 64 18.37 3.08 -2.16
N PRO A 65 17.50 2.08 -1.98
CA PRO A 65 17.97 0.79 -1.53
C PRO A 65 19.03 0.25 -2.48
N ILE A 66 20.06 -0.34 -1.94
CA ILE A 66 21.15 -0.84 -2.75
C ILE A 66 21.14 -2.36 -2.87
N SER A 67 20.36 -3.02 -2.05
CA SER A 67 20.27 -4.47 -2.07
C SER A 67 19.15 -4.90 -2.99
N ASN A 68 19.32 -6.03 -3.66
CA ASN A 68 18.23 -6.62 -4.42
C ASN A 68 17.59 -7.77 -3.63
N HIS A 69 17.80 -7.80 -2.32
CA HIS A 69 17.18 -8.78 -1.42
C HIS A 69 16.67 -8.07 -0.18
N ASN A 70 15.84 -7.03 -0.39
CA ASN A 70 15.41 -6.22 0.74
C ASN A 70 14.44 -6.93 1.67
N GLY A 71 13.57 -7.77 1.11
CA GLY A 71 12.54 -8.39 1.92
C GLY A 71 11.49 -7.38 2.32
N GLY A 72 10.56 -7.81 3.14
CA GLY A 72 9.54 -6.91 3.64
C GLY A 72 8.36 -6.75 2.70
N GLN A 73 7.31 -6.13 3.22
CA GLN A 73 6.08 -5.97 2.48
C GLN A 73 5.76 -4.50 2.26
N LEU A 74 5.45 -4.17 1.01
CA LEU A 74 5.13 -2.79 0.63
C LEU A 74 3.64 -2.55 0.81
N ILE A 75 3.28 -1.41 1.40
CA ILE A 75 1.89 -1.02 1.62
C ILE A 75 1.62 0.26 0.85
N SER A 76 0.69 0.21 -0.07
CA SER A 76 0.29 1.37 -0.85
C SER A 76 -1.15 1.72 -0.50
N LEU A 77 -1.37 2.94 -0.03
CA LEU A 77 -2.70 3.41 0.35
C LEU A 77 -3.25 4.26 -0.77
N LYS A 78 -4.43 3.93 -1.25
CA LYS A 78 -5.08 4.69 -2.31
C LYS A 78 -6.36 5.29 -1.79
N TYR A 79 -6.46 6.61 -1.90
CA TYR A 79 -7.61 7.36 -1.42
C TYR A 79 -8.36 7.92 -2.59
N GLN A 80 -9.66 7.72 -2.61
CA GLN A 80 -10.52 8.23 -3.66
C GLN A 80 -11.72 8.86 -3.00
N GLU A 81 -11.77 10.18 -3.00
CA GLU A 81 -12.89 10.87 -2.34
C GLU A 81 -13.94 11.29 -3.33
N VAL A 82 -13.57 11.44 -4.60
CA VAL A 82 -14.53 11.65 -5.67
C VAL A 82 -14.09 10.75 -6.80
N ALA A 83 -15.04 10.36 -7.62
CA ALA A 83 -14.73 9.49 -8.75
C ALA A 83 -13.67 10.14 -9.64
N GLY A 84 -12.72 9.36 -10.10
CA GLY A 84 -11.73 9.91 -10.99
C GLY A 84 -10.42 9.18 -11.02
N THR A 85 -9.35 9.93 -11.06
CA THR A 85 -8.06 9.43 -11.50
C THR A 85 -7.41 8.40 -10.59
N ALA A 86 -7.73 8.42 -9.30
CA ALA A 86 -7.11 7.43 -8.43
C ALA A 86 -7.53 6.02 -8.82
N GLU A 87 -8.80 5.87 -9.19
CA GLU A 87 -9.29 4.56 -9.61
C GLU A 87 -8.56 4.06 -10.85
N GLU A 88 -8.30 4.96 -11.77
CA GLU A 88 -7.66 4.60 -13.02
C GLU A 88 -6.21 4.18 -12.82
N LYS A 89 -5.62 4.58 -11.72
CA LYS A 89 -4.22 4.32 -11.47
C LYS A 89 -3.95 2.97 -10.80
N VAL A 90 -5.00 2.26 -10.40
CA VAL A 90 -4.78 1.01 -9.68
C VAL A 90 -3.99 -0.01 -10.49
N PRO A 91 -4.34 -0.28 -11.77
CA PRO A 91 -3.54 -1.25 -12.53
C PRO A 91 -2.09 -0.82 -12.69
N PHE A 92 -1.85 0.47 -12.89
CA PHE A 92 -0.47 0.95 -13.03
C PHE A 92 0.29 0.81 -11.72
N GLU A 93 -0.40 1.03 -10.61
CA GLU A 93 0.21 0.84 -9.30
C GLU A 93 0.62 -0.61 -9.10
N VAL A 94 -0.21 -1.56 -9.55
CA VAL A 94 0.15 -2.97 -9.46
C VAL A 94 1.46 -3.22 -10.19
N MET A 95 1.61 -2.66 -11.39
CA MET A 95 2.83 -2.85 -12.16
C MET A 95 4.04 -2.23 -11.48
N LYS A 96 3.87 -1.02 -10.92
CA LYS A 96 4.99 -0.36 -10.26
C LYS A 96 5.47 -1.15 -9.05
N LEU A 97 4.53 -1.67 -8.27
CA LEU A 97 4.89 -2.41 -7.08
C LEU A 97 5.56 -3.73 -7.44
N GLN A 98 5.07 -4.40 -8.48
CA GLN A 98 5.70 -5.63 -8.91
C GLN A 98 7.11 -5.36 -9.44
N ASP A 99 7.29 -4.25 -10.16
CA ASP A 99 8.64 -3.87 -10.60
C ASP A 99 9.58 -3.72 -9.41
N ALA A 100 9.12 -3.07 -8.36
CA ALA A 100 9.96 -2.89 -7.17
C ALA A 100 10.31 -4.23 -6.54
N ILE A 101 9.34 -5.13 -6.47
CA ILE A 101 9.58 -6.46 -5.94
C ILE A 101 10.63 -7.18 -6.76
N ASP A 102 10.49 -7.14 -8.08
CA ASP A 102 11.41 -7.85 -8.95
C ASP A 102 12.82 -7.24 -8.94
N ASP A 103 12.89 -5.92 -8.89
CA ASP A 103 14.18 -5.24 -9.02
C ASP A 103 14.95 -5.15 -7.72
N TYR A 104 14.25 -5.09 -6.59
CA TYR A 104 14.91 -4.85 -5.31
C TYR A 104 14.63 -5.91 -4.27
N GLY A 105 13.91 -6.96 -4.64
CA GLY A 105 13.78 -8.12 -3.77
C GLY A 105 12.87 -7.93 -2.57
N TYR A 106 11.86 -7.07 -2.68
CA TYR A 106 10.83 -7.02 -1.65
C TYR A 106 9.97 -8.27 -1.73
N GLU A 107 9.31 -8.61 -0.65
CA GLU A 107 8.61 -9.88 -0.56
C GLU A 107 7.26 -9.87 -1.23
N SER A 108 6.49 -8.83 -0.98
CA SER A 108 5.13 -8.71 -1.52
C SER A 108 4.66 -7.29 -1.35
N ALA A 109 3.47 -7.01 -1.86
CA ALA A 109 2.88 -5.69 -1.73
C ALA A 109 1.37 -5.81 -1.60
N VAL A 110 0.76 -4.80 -1.00
CA VAL A 110 -0.69 -4.72 -0.93
C VAL A 110 -1.12 -3.31 -1.25
N ILE A 111 -2.18 -3.20 -2.04
CA ILE A 111 -2.83 -1.93 -2.32
C ILE A 111 -4.11 -1.91 -1.51
N VAL A 112 -4.25 -0.90 -0.65
CA VAL A 112 -5.40 -0.76 0.22
C VAL A 112 -6.29 0.34 -0.33
N LEU A 113 -7.54 -0.01 -0.62
CA LEU A 113 -8.51 0.95 -1.14
C LEU A 113 -9.20 1.62 0.03
N CYS A 114 -8.90 2.89 0.24
CA CYS A 114 -9.43 3.67 1.34
C CYS A 114 -10.43 4.69 0.83
N GLY A 115 -11.43 5.02 1.64
CA GLY A 115 -12.43 5.99 1.23
C GLY A 115 -13.60 5.34 0.53
N ASP A 116 -14.71 5.21 1.25
CA ASP A 116 -15.84 4.47 0.71
C ASP A 116 -16.58 5.21 -0.39
N ASN A 117 -16.71 6.51 -0.25
CA ASN A 117 -17.65 7.24 -1.09
C ASN A 117 -17.16 7.56 -2.49
N GLY A 118 -15.87 7.57 -2.69
CA GLY A 118 -15.32 7.96 -3.98
C GLY A 118 -15.06 6.83 -4.95
N TRP A 119 -15.17 5.59 -4.49
CA TRP A 119 -14.78 4.44 -5.30
C TRP A 119 -15.96 3.93 -6.12
N THR A 120 -16.07 4.38 -7.36
CA THR A 120 -17.12 3.93 -8.26
C THR A 120 -16.90 2.48 -8.65
N TRP A 121 -15.66 2.07 -8.76
CA TRP A 121 -15.32 0.73 -9.23
C TRP A 121 -14.85 -0.19 -8.12
N LYS A 122 -15.20 0.14 -6.87
CA LYS A 122 -14.67 -0.61 -5.75
C LYS A 122 -15.05 -2.09 -5.80
N GLU A 123 -16.32 -2.37 -6.11
CA GLU A 123 -16.75 -3.76 -6.20
C GLU A 123 -16.01 -4.51 -7.28
N GLU A 124 -15.76 -3.84 -8.40
CA GLU A 124 -15.03 -4.49 -9.48
C GLU A 124 -13.59 -4.78 -9.07
N TYR A 125 -12.93 -3.80 -8.43
CA TYR A 125 -11.54 -3.98 -8.02
C TYR A 125 -11.37 -5.04 -6.95
N LEU A 126 -12.42 -5.32 -6.19
CA LEU A 126 -12.37 -6.37 -5.19
C LEU A 126 -12.95 -7.68 -5.70
N SER A 127 -13.41 -7.72 -6.94
CA SER A 127 -13.97 -8.93 -7.52
C SER A 127 -12.87 -9.94 -7.83
N GLU A 128 -13.26 -11.20 -7.84
CA GLU A 128 -12.33 -12.27 -8.18
C GLU A 128 -11.79 -12.12 -9.59
N ARG A 129 -12.65 -11.68 -10.52
CA ARG A 129 -12.23 -11.53 -11.90
C ARG A 129 -11.13 -10.48 -12.05
N PHE A 130 -11.31 -9.32 -11.41
CA PHE A 130 -10.31 -8.27 -11.50
C PHE A 130 -9.02 -8.68 -10.81
N LYS A 131 -9.14 -9.28 -9.63
CA LYS A 131 -7.95 -9.69 -8.90
C LYS A 131 -7.17 -10.73 -9.69
N LYS A 132 -7.85 -11.63 -10.36
CA LYS A 132 -7.18 -12.62 -11.18
C LYS A 132 -6.40 -11.97 -12.32
N ARG A 133 -6.99 -10.94 -12.94
CA ARG A 133 -6.30 -10.22 -14.00
C ARG A 133 -5.09 -9.46 -13.46
N MET A 134 -5.24 -8.86 -12.30
CA MET A 134 -4.13 -8.11 -11.72
C MET A 134 -3.00 -9.02 -11.30
N LYS A 135 -3.29 -10.28 -10.99
CA LYS A 135 -2.23 -11.23 -10.68
C LYS A 135 -1.34 -11.53 -11.88
N LEU A 136 -1.85 -11.32 -13.08
CA LEU A 136 -1.01 -11.46 -14.27
C LEU A 136 -0.04 -10.31 -14.40
N LEU A 137 -0.44 -9.11 -13.95
CA LEU A 137 0.44 -7.94 -13.97
C LEU A 137 1.40 -7.92 -12.79
N GLY A 138 0.93 -8.36 -11.64
CA GLY A 138 1.74 -8.34 -10.44
C GLY A 138 1.40 -9.51 -9.53
N PRO A 139 2.05 -10.66 -9.75
CA PRO A 139 1.69 -11.87 -8.99
C PRO A 139 1.84 -11.74 -7.48
N LYS A 140 2.70 -10.84 -7.03
CA LYS A 140 2.94 -10.68 -5.60
C LYS A 140 2.29 -9.43 -5.04
N VAL A 141 1.37 -8.83 -5.78
CA VAL A 141 0.65 -7.63 -5.33
C VAL A 141 -0.80 -8.01 -5.09
N ASN A 142 -1.30 -7.69 -3.89
CA ASN A 142 -2.69 -7.94 -3.53
C ASN A 142 -3.45 -6.63 -3.44
N ILE A 143 -4.75 -6.70 -3.65
CA ILE A 143 -5.64 -5.54 -3.55
C ILE A 143 -6.70 -5.88 -2.52
N MET A 144 -6.94 -4.99 -1.57
CA MET A 144 -7.94 -5.25 -0.56
C MET A 144 -8.55 -3.94 -0.08
N SER A 145 -9.72 -4.06 0.53
CA SER A 145 -10.37 -2.91 1.11
C SER A 145 -9.69 -2.55 2.44
N GLN A 146 -9.99 -1.36 2.95
CA GLN A 146 -9.48 -0.96 4.24
C GLN A 146 -9.93 -1.94 5.32
N GLU A 147 -11.19 -2.38 5.28
CA GLU A 147 -11.70 -3.31 6.28
C GLU A 147 -10.94 -4.63 6.25
N GLU A 148 -10.73 -5.16 5.05
CA GLU A 148 -9.96 -6.40 4.92
C GLU A 148 -8.55 -6.22 5.44
N PHE A 149 -7.95 -5.09 5.14
CA PHE A 149 -6.60 -4.80 5.56
C PHE A 149 -6.49 -4.76 7.08
N LEU A 150 -7.40 -4.05 7.74
CA LEU A 150 -7.36 -3.95 9.19
C LEU A 150 -7.56 -5.31 9.83
N LEU A 151 -8.46 -6.10 9.28
CA LEU A 151 -8.71 -7.43 9.82
C LEU A 151 -7.50 -8.34 9.63
N GLU A 152 -6.96 -8.33 8.44
CA GLU A 152 -5.84 -9.21 8.09
C GLU A 152 -4.60 -8.87 8.91
N TYR A 153 -4.31 -7.59 9.08
CA TYR A 153 -3.07 -7.16 9.70
C TYR A 153 -3.19 -6.99 11.21
N SER A 154 -4.36 -7.18 11.77
CA SER A 154 -4.51 -7.15 13.21
C SER A 154 -4.18 -8.49 13.84
N LYS A 155 -3.91 -9.49 13.05
CA LYS A 155 -3.64 -10.82 13.58
C LYS A 155 -2.21 -11.03 14.02
N LYS A 156 -1.37 -10.06 13.80
CA LYS A 156 0.01 -10.23 14.07
C LYS A 156 0.37 -10.81 15.44
#